data_bf8885d40b9729bd1b1d1ee3752fbe43
#
_entry.id   bf8885d40b9729bd1b1d1ee3752fbe43
#
_cell.length_a   1.000
_cell.length_b   1.000
_cell.length_c   1.000
_cell.angle_alpha   90.00
_cell.angle_beta   90.00
_cell.angle_gamma   90.00
#
_symmetry.space_group_name_H-M   'P 1'
#
loop_
_entity.id
_entity.type
_entity.pdbx_description
1 polymer ?
#
loop_
_entity_poly.entity_id
_entity_poly.type
_entity_poly.pdbx_seq_one_letter_code
_entity_poly.pdbx_strand_id
1 'polypeptide(L)'
;DIYNPIYKSFKEVTYGEEQWPYTWKYSYQGIRQAAIFIQNVDMCNELTSEERADYKAQARFVRAYYYWKLLQKYGPVPIVPEEGQDYTDSYEALSIPRNTYDECADYIASEMALAAKDLPLKRELMSVSRPTRGAALAVRAKALLYAASPLMNGNTDGYAEKLVDDKGNRLLAAAYDEKKWARAAAAAKDVIDLKAYNLYVAYKRTEGFDGYPVTLPPYDDGNFSTKSWPNGYKDIAPFESYRSVFNGELSTVENPELIFTRGNNQGSYGVNYMVFYQLPVSKAKGNNTTCVTQKQCDAYYMKDGKDIPGKDIEIGRGDGSSQRVTGFVTASD
;
A
#
# COMPACT_ATOMS: atom_id res chain seq x y z
N ASP A 1 -16.55 -6.48 -10.63
CA ASP A 1 -17.83 -6.38 -9.95
C ASP A 1 -18.82 -5.60 -10.82
N ILE A 2 -19.70 -6.34 -11.52
CA ILE A 2 -20.68 -5.78 -12.46
C ILE A 2 -21.81 -5.01 -11.74
N TYR A 3 -21.94 -5.16 -10.45
CA TYR A 3 -23.00 -4.53 -9.66
C TYR A 3 -22.58 -3.21 -9.00
N ASN A 4 -21.29 -2.93 -8.93
CA ASN A 4 -20.83 -1.66 -8.36
C ASN A 4 -20.50 -0.66 -9.48
N PRO A 5 -21.29 0.43 -9.63
CA PRO A 5 -21.08 1.41 -10.71
C PRO A 5 -19.68 2.01 -10.72
N ILE A 6 -19.04 2.12 -9.55
CA ILE A 6 -17.70 2.67 -9.39
C ILE A 6 -16.67 1.75 -10.06
N TYR A 7 -16.71 0.45 -9.75
CA TYR A 7 -15.77 -0.50 -10.35
C TYR A 7 -16.03 -0.73 -11.83
N LYS A 8 -17.29 -0.65 -12.25
CA LYS A 8 -17.66 -0.69 -13.65
C LYS A 8 -17.03 0.48 -14.43
N SER A 9 -17.12 1.69 -13.92
CA SER A 9 -16.56 2.87 -14.57
C SER A 9 -15.02 2.83 -14.67
N PHE A 10 -14.32 2.27 -13.68
CA PHE A 10 -12.88 2.01 -13.78
C PHE A 10 -12.56 1.03 -14.91
N LYS A 11 -13.30 -0.07 -14.97
CA LYS A 11 -13.09 -1.11 -15.97
C LYS A 11 -13.39 -0.63 -17.40
N GLU A 12 -14.38 0.24 -17.54
CA GLU A 12 -14.81 0.82 -18.82
C GLU A 12 -14.08 2.12 -19.16
N VAL A 13 -13.19 2.59 -18.27
CA VAL A 13 -12.47 3.86 -18.43
C VAL A 13 -13.42 5.06 -18.61
N THR A 14 -14.60 4.97 -18.01
CA THR A 14 -15.62 6.03 -18.09
C THR A 14 -15.67 6.91 -16.85
N TYR A 15 -14.77 6.70 -15.88
CA TYR A 15 -14.71 7.52 -14.67
C TYR A 15 -14.04 8.85 -14.95
N GLY A 16 -14.55 9.90 -14.31
CA GLY A 16 -13.97 11.24 -14.31
C GLY A 16 -13.56 11.69 -12.92
N GLU A 17 -12.92 12.83 -12.86
CA GLU A 17 -12.48 13.45 -11.61
C GLU A 17 -13.63 13.70 -10.62
N GLU A 18 -14.81 13.97 -11.13
CA GLU A 18 -16.01 14.23 -10.33
C GLU A 18 -16.56 13.03 -9.56
N GLN A 19 -16.20 11.80 -9.97
CA GLN A 19 -16.68 10.60 -9.28
C GLN A 19 -16.14 10.43 -7.86
N TRP A 20 -15.06 11.18 -7.51
CA TRP A 20 -14.39 11.08 -6.23
C TRP A 20 -14.11 12.44 -5.56
N PRO A 21 -15.04 13.43 -5.62
CA PRO A 21 -14.77 14.77 -5.11
C PRO A 21 -14.44 14.77 -3.62
N TYR A 22 -15.01 13.82 -2.88
CA TYR A 22 -14.80 13.70 -1.43
C TYR A 22 -13.35 13.38 -1.06
N THR A 23 -12.60 12.62 -1.88
CA THR A 23 -11.20 12.30 -1.56
C THR A 23 -10.34 13.56 -1.58
N TRP A 24 -10.52 14.42 -2.56
CA TRP A 24 -9.80 15.70 -2.65
C TRP A 24 -10.13 16.57 -1.46
N LYS A 25 -11.41 16.87 -1.29
CA LYS A 25 -11.90 17.73 -0.21
C LYS A 25 -11.44 17.26 1.18
N TYR A 26 -11.69 16.02 1.51
CA TYR A 26 -11.35 15.50 2.84
C TYR A 26 -9.83 15.36 3.05
N SER A 27 -9.07 15.09 2.01
CA SER A 27 -7.61 15.07 2.14
C SER A 27 -7.06 16.46 2.47
N TYR A 28 -7.49 17.50 1.76
CA TYR A 28 -7.04 18.87 2.07
C TYR A 28 -7.59 19.38 3.40
N GLN A 29 -8.78 18.99 3.83
CA GLN A 29 -9.25 19.25 5.17
C GLN A 29 -8.34 18.59 6.23
N GLY A 30 -7.98 17.32 6.01
CA GLY A 30 -7.06 16.60 6.90
C GLY A 30 -5.65 17.23 6.92
N ILE A 31 -5.14 17.66 5.77
CA ILE A 31 -3.87 18.39 5.64
C ILE A 31 -3.91 19.67 6.47
N ARG A 32 -4.99 20.44 6.36
CA ARG A 32 -5.16 21.68 7.13
C ARG A 32 -5.28 21.43 8.63
N GLN A 33 -6.05 20.44 9.05
CA GLN A 33 -6.19 20.09 10.47
C GLN A 33 -4.86 19.65 11.07
N ALA A 34 -4.10 18.82 10.34
CA ALA A 34 -2.77 18.39 10.76
C ALA A 34 -1.80 19.58 10.88
N ALA A 35 -1.83 20.53 9.94
CA ALA A 35 -1.02 21.74 9.98
C ALA A 35 -1.33 22.61 11.20
N ILE A 36 -2.61 22.86 11.48
CA ILE A 36 -3.04 23.60 12.67
C ILE A 36 -2.56 22.91 13.95
N PHE A 37 -2.65 21.57 14.00
CA PHE A 37 -2.17 20.81 15.16
C PHE A 37 -0.65 20.96 15.35
N ILE A 38 0.12 20.82 14.28
CA ILE A 38 1.59 20.97 14.30
C ILE A 38 2.01 22.34 14.86
N GLN A 39 1.32 23.41 14.49
CA GLN A 39 1.61 24.77 14.92
C GLN A 39 1.28 25.01 16.39
N ASN A 40 0.30 24.31 16.93
CA ASN A 40 -0.25 24.63 18.25
C ASN A 40 0.11 23.61 19.35
N VAL A 41 0.56 22.39 19.01
CA VAL A 41 0.82 21.34 20.00
C VAL A 41 1.88 21.73 21.03
N ASP A 42 2.86 22.56 20.66
CA ASP A 42 3.91 23.01 21.55
C ASP A 42 3.41 23.93 22.68
N MET A 43 2.22 24.51 22.53
CA MET A 43 1.57 25.36 23.55
C MET A 43 0.78 24.55 24.60
N CYS A 44 0.63 23.24 24.41
CA CYS A 44 -0.07 22.37 25.34
C CYS A 44 0.84 22.02 26.53
N ASN A 45 0.57 22.67 27.67
CA ASN A 45 1.40 22.53 28.89
C ASN A 45 1.10 21.24 29.66
N GLU A 46 -0.02 20.58 29.40
CA GLU A 46 -0.41 19.31 30.03
C GLU A 46 0.37 18.12 29.47
N LEU A 47 1.00 18.26 28.30
CA LEU A 47 1.81 17.23 27.67
C LEU A 47 3.27 17.39 28.07
N THR A 48 3.96 16.28 28.28
CA THR A 48 5.42 16.26 28.38
C THR A 48 6.07 16.65 27.05
N SER A 49 7.35 16.98 27.07
CA SER A 49 8.12 17.28 25.85
C SER A 49 8.14 16.10 24.88
N GLU A 50 8.24 14.87 25.40
CA GLU A 50 8.24 13.64 24.61
C GLU A 50 6.87 13.37 23.96
N GLU A 51 5.79 13.56 24.71
CA GLU A 51 4.42 13.44 24.17
C GLU A 51 4.14 14.51 23.11
N ARG A 52 4.58 15.76 23.30
CA ARG A 52 4.44 16.79 22.27
C ARG A 52 5.19 16.41 21.00
N ALA A 53 6.42 15.92 21.13
CA ALA A 53 7.23 15.48 19.98
C ALA A 53 6.56 14.32 19.23
N ASP A 54 6.09 13.30 19.95
CA ASP A 54 5.38 12.17 19.34
C ASP A 54 4.08 12.61 18.64
N TYR A 55 3.24 13.42 19.29
CA TYR A 55 1.98 13.88 18.69
C TYR A 55 2.23 14.81 17.49
N LYS A 56 3.24 15.66 17.55
CA LYS A 56 3.66 16.48 16.42
C LYS A 56 4.12 15.64 15.25
N ALA A 57 4.91 14.59 15.51
CA ALA A 57 5.35 13.64 14.50
C ALA A 57 4.18 12.82 13.90
N GLN A 58 3.19 12.45 14.72
CA GLN A 58 1.97 11.80 14.23
C GLN A 58 1.19 12.72 13.28
N ALA A 59 1.03 13.99 13.64
CA ALA A 59 0.34 14.96 12.79
C ALA A 59 1.10 15.21 11.48
N ARG A 60 2.44 15.29 11.53
CA ARG A 60 3.30 15.39 10.34
C ARG A 60 3.16 14.17 9.44
N PHE A 61 3.17 12.97 10.01
CA PHE A 61 2.89 11.74 9.27
C PHE A 61 1.51 11.78 8.60
N VAL A 62 0.46 12.16 9.32
CA VAL A 62 -0.91 12.22 8.78
C VAL A 62 -0.99 13.22 7.62
N ARG A 63 -0.37 14.40 7.77
CA ARG A 63 -0.32 15.42 6.71
C ARG A 63 0.35 14.89 5.45
N ALA A 64 1.53 14.32 5.57
CA ALA A 64 2.27 13.73 4.45
C ALA A 64 1.55 12.51 3.85
N TYR A 65 0.87 11.71 4.67
CA TYR A 65 0.10 10.57 4.21
C TYR A 65 -1.12 10.99 3.36
N TYR A 66 -1.79 12.09 3.69
CA TYR A 66 -2.85 12.64 2.85
C TYR A 66 -2.30 13.11 1.49
N TYR A 67 -1.14 13.75 1.45
CA TYR A 67 -0.46 14.07 0.19
C TYR A 67 -0.11 12.80 -0.61
N TRP A 68 0.35 11.75 0.05
CA TRP A 68 0.59 10.47 -0.58
C TRP A 68 -0.70 9.88 -1.20
N LYS A 69 -1.82 9.95 -0.49
CA LYS A 69 -3.13 9.52 -1.02
C LYS A 69 -3.59 10.34 -2.21
N LEU A 70 -3.37 11.64 -2.17
CA LEU A 70 -3.67 12.54 -3.29
C LEU A 70 -2.79 12.22 -4.49
N LEU A 71 -1.47 12.09 -4.29
CA LEU A 71 -0.50 11.78 -5.34
C LEU A 71 -0.81 10.46 -6.05
N GLN A 72 -1.20 9.42 -5.29
CA GLN A 72 -1.61 8.13 -5.85
C GLN A 72 -2.86 8.22 -6.73
N LYS A 73 -3.78 9.11 -6.39
CA LYS A 73 -5.09 9.15 -7.02
C LYS A 73 -5.20 10.19 -8.14
N TYR A 74 -4.59 11.34 -7.94
CA TYR A 74 -4.71 12.48 -8.84
C TYR A 74 -3.41 12.83 -9.55
N GLY A 75 -2.30 12.14 -9.21
CA GLY A 75 -0.98 12.53 -9.68
C GLY A 75 -0.50 13.82 -9.00
N PRO A 76 0.18 14.70 -9.72
CA PRO A 76 0.66 15.98 -9.22
C PRO A 76 -0.44 16.86 -8.61
N VAL A 77 -0.19 17.39 -7.41
CA VAL A 77 -1.14 18.20 -6.65
C VAL A 77 -0.48 19.43 -6.04
N PRO A 78 -1.24 20.48 -5.70
CA PRO A 78 -0.71 21.63 -4.95
C PRO A 78 -0.22 21.24 -3.56
N ILE A 79 0.97 21.70 -3.17
CA ILE A 79 1.47 21.61 -1.79
C ILE A 79 1.15 22.92 -1.10
N VAL A 80 0.21 22.87 -0.15
CA VAL A 80 -0.24 24.05 0.60
C VAL A 80 0.76 24.35 1.73
N PRO A 81 1.15 25.60 1.97
CA PRO A 81 1.98 26.00 3.07
C PRO A 81 1.45 25.51 4.43
N GLU A 82 2.35 25.19 5.36
CA GLU A 82 1.95 24.69 6.68
C GLU A 82 1.24 25.79 7.48
N GLU A 83 1.65 27.03 7.32
CA GLU A 83 1.03 28.21 7.94
C GLU A 83 -0.41 28.43 7.45
N GLY A 84 -0.72 27.91 6.27
CA GLY A 84 -1.97 28.14 5.58
C GLY A 84 -1.91 29.38 4.69
N GLN A 85 -3.08 29.81 4.27
CA GLN A 85 -3.24 30.99 3.42
C GLN A 85 -4.11 32.01 4.15
N ASP A 86 -3.89 33.29 3.87
CA ASP A 86 -4.78 34.36 4.32
C ASP A 86 -6.00 34.40 3.38
N TYR A 87 -7.15 34.01 3.88
CA TYR A 87 -8.38 33.98 3.09
C TYR A 87 -8.93 35.36 2.74
N THR A 88 -8.29 36.43 3.19
CA THR A 88 -8.59 37.82 2.77
C THR A 88 -7.85 38.22 1.50
N ASP A 89 -6.88 37.43 1.07
CA ASP A 89 -6.12 37.65 -0.15
C ASP A 89 -6.98 37.49 -1.42
N SER A 90 -6.46 38.01 -2.53
CA SER A 90 -7.11 37.86 -3.83
C SER A 90 -7.19 36.38 -4.27
N TYR A 91 -8.14 36.07 -5.16
CA TYR A 91 -8.28 34.71 -5.72
C TYR A 91 -6.97 34.24 -6.39
N GLU A 92 -6.28 35.11 -7.07
CA GLU A 92 -4.99 34.82 -7.71
C GLU A 92 -3.93 34.44 -6.69
N ALA A 93 -3.86 35.11 -5.55
CA ALA A 93 -2.92 34.81 -4.46
C ALA A 93 -3.27 33.48 -3.77
N LEU A 94 -4.56 33.18 -3.64
CA LEU A 94 -5.06 31.92 -3.05
C LEU A 94 -4.92 30.73 -4.01
N SER A 95 -4.79 30.97 -5.31
CA SER A 95 -4.66 29.93 -6.33
C SER A 95 -3.25 29.35 -6.33
N ILE A 96 -3.05 28.18 -5.73
CA ILE A 96 -1.76 27.47 -5.72
C ILE A 96 -1.72 26.51 -6.92
N PRO A 97 -0.73 26.65 -7.83
CA PRO A 97 -0.56 25.73 -8.95
C PRO A 97 -0.15 24.34 -8.45
N ARG A 98 -0.38 23.32 -9.28
CA ARG A 98 0.11 21.98 -8.99
C ARG A 98 1.64 21.93 -9.00
N ASN A 99 2.21 21.28 -8.01
CA ASN A 99 3.61 20.93 -8.01
C ASN A 99 3.86 19.75 -8.95
N THR A 100 5.10 19.57 -9.40
CA THR A 100 5.48 18.39 -10.17
C THR A 100 5.34 17.11 -9.34
N TYR A 101 5.28 15.95 -9.99
CA TYR A 101 5.25 14.67 -9.32
C TYR A 101 6.46 14.48 -8.40
N ASP A 102 7.63 14.88 -8.87
CA ASP A 102 8.89 14.79 -8.14
C ASP A 102 8.88 15.68 -6.90
N GLU A 103 8.44 16.92 -7.00
CA GLU A 103 8.29 17.82 -5.84
C GLU A 103 7.31 17.24 -4.81
N CYS A 104 6.19 16.68 -5.25
CA CYS A 104 5.25 16.03 -4.35
C CYS A 104 5.86 14.81 -3.65
N ALA A 105 6.58 13.96 -4.38
CA ALA A 105 7.23 12.79 -3.84
C ALA A 105 8.37 13.16 -2.87
N ASP A 106 9.16 14.18 -3.19
CA ASP A 106 10.23 14.69 -2.34
C ASP A 106 9.69 15.34 -1.07
N TYR A 107 8.61 16.09 -1.17
CA TYR A 107 7.90 16.64 -0.01
C TYR A 107 7.42 15.52 0.93
N ILE A 108 6.72 14.52 0.39
CA ILE A 108 6.25 13.37 1.18
C ILE A 108 7.43 12.66 1.82
N ALA A 109 8.50 12.41 1.08
CA ALA A 109 9.67 11.70 1.56
C ALA A 109 10.39 12.46 2.68
N SER A 110 10.51 13.78 2.57
CA SER A 110 11.14 14.62 3.59
C SER A 110 10.29 14.71 4.86
N GLU A 111 8.99 14.92 4.73
CA GLU A 111 8.07 14.98 5.86
C GLU A 111 8.01 13.65 6.63
N MET A 112 7.99 12.52 5.90
CA MET A 112 8.05 11.19 6.51
C MET A 112 9.38 10.93 7.23
N ALA A 113 10.50 11.41 6.69
CA ALA A 113 11.80 11.32 7.35
C ALA A 113 11.86 12.16 8.64
N LEU A 114 11.26 13.35 8.62
CA LEU A 114 11.14 14.20 9.81
C LEU A 114 10.25 13.53 10.87
N ALA A 115 9.08 13.03 10.48
CA ALA A 115 8.19 12.31 11.40
C ALA A 115 8.86 11.09 12.03
N ALA A 116 9.64 10.34 11.25
CA ALA A 116 10.32 9.13 11.72
C ALA A 116 11.32 9.38 12.87
N LYS A 117 11.81 10.62 13.06
CA LYS A 117 12.76 10.94 14.14
C LYS A 117 12.12 10.77 15.52
N ASP A 118 10.89 11.25 15.67
CA ASP A 118 10.21 11.33 16.95
C ASP A 118 9.14 10.25 17.15
N LEU A 119 8.78 9.51 16.08
CA LEU A 119 7.88 8.37 16.18
C LEU A 119 8.57 7.16 16.84
N PRO A 120 7.90 6.43 17.75
CA PRO A 120 8.44 5.24 18.38
C PRO A 120 8.54 4.08 17.38
N LEU A 121 9.39 3.10 17.68
CA LEU A 121 9.51 1.88 16.87
C LEU A 121 8.28 0.98 16.96
N LYS A 122 7.65 0.92 18.12
CA LYS A 122 6.48 0.06 18.40
C LYS A 122 5.43 0.85 19.15
N ARG A 123 4.19 0.45 19.01
CA ARG A 123 3.03 0.93 19.77
C ARG A 123 2.46 -0.22 20.61
N GLU A 124 1.90 0.12 21.73
CA GLU A 124 1.10 -0.81 22.54
C GLU A 124 -0.24 -1.12 21.85
N LEU A 125 -0.88 -2.20 22.26
CA LEU A 125 -2.14 -2.68 21.66
C LEU A 125 -3.21 -1.59 21.57
N MET A 126 -3.38 -0.79 22.63
CA MET A 126 -4.38 0.28 22.68
C MET A 126 -4.07 1.47 21.74
N SER A 127 -2.87 1.57 21.24
CA SER A 127 -2.41 2.63 20.35
C SER A 127 -1.85 2.12 19.01
N VAL A 128 -2.06 0.85 18.69
CA VAL A 128 -1.52 0.16 17.52
C VAL A 128 -1.90 0.82 16.19
N SER A 129 -3.00 1.55 16.15
CA SER A 129 -3.44 2.30 14.96
C SER A 129 -2.76 3.66 14.78
N ARG A 130 -1.86 4.05 15.70
CA ARG A 130 -1.04 5.25 15.55
C ARG A 130 0.24 4.92 14.77
N PRO A 131 0.76 5.87 13.96
CA PRO A 131 1.94 5.61 13.16
C PRO A 131 3.19 5.33 14.00
N THR A 132 4.06 4.50 13.45
CA THR A 132 5.37 4.17 13.99
C THR A 132 6.47 4.73 13.10
N ARG A 133 7.71 4.70 13.57
CA ARG A 133 8.90 5.05 12.77
C ARG A 133 8.95 4.23 11.48
N GLY A 134 8.71 2.94 11.56
CA GLY A 134 8.68 2.05 10.40
C GLY A 134 7.57 2.39 9.41
N ALA A 135 6.38 2.79 9.90
CA ALA A 135 5.29 3.24 9.03
C ALA A 135 5.70 4.47 8.21
N ALA A 136 6.33 5.46 8.84
CA ALA A 136 6.79 6.66 8.14
C ALA A 136 7.87 6.34 7.10
N LEU A 137 8.88 5.55 7.46
CA LEU A 137 9.93 5.15 6.52
C LEU A 137 9.40 4.27 5.37
N ALA A 138 8.41 3.40 5.62
CA ALA A 138 7.78 2.60 4.58
C ALA A 138 6.99 3.45 3.58
N VAL A 139 6.25 4.47 4.04
CA VAL A 139 5.56 5.41 3.14
C VAL A 139 6.56 6.22 2.33
N ARG A 140 7.66 6.68 2.96
CA ARG A 140 8.78 7.34 2.28
C ARG A 140 9.34 6.47 1.15
N ALA A 141 9.65 5.22 1.43
CA ALA A 141 10.16 4.28 0.43
C ALA A 141 9.17 4.08 -0.72
N LYS A 142 7.88 3.93 -0.41
CA LYS A 142 6.83 3.81 -1.44
C LYS A 142 6.73 5.05 -2.33
N ALA A 143 6.72 6.25 -1.76
CA ALA A 143 6.62 7.49 -2.53
C ALA A 143 7.79 7.63 -3.51
N LEU A 144 9.01 7.37 -3.05
CA LEU A 144 10.20 7.41 -3.89
C LEU A 144 10.23 6.30 -4.95
N LEU A 145 9.73 5.10 -4.63
CA LEU A 145 9.62 4.00 -5.58
C LEU A 145 8.65 4.33 -6.73
N TYR A 146 7.52 4.93 -6.41
CA TYR A 146 6.55 5.37 -7.42
C TYR A 146 7.14 6.47 -8.30
N ALA A 147 7.86 7.43 -7.73
CA ALA A 147 8.54 8.47 -8.50
C ALA A 147 9.67 7.94 -9.40
N ALA A 148 10.26 6.81 -9.05
CA ALA A 148 11.27 6.12 -9.87
C ALA A 148 10.67 5.25 -10.98
N SER A 149 9.38 4.90 -10.88
CA SER A 149 8.72 4.00 -11.83
C SER A 149 8.69 4.56 -13.25
N PRO A 150 8.67 3.70 -14.29
CA PRO A 150 8.67 4.15 -15.69
C PRO A 150 7.51 5.08 -16.04
N LEU A 151 6.39 5.00 -15.31
CA LEU A 151 5.25 5.87 -15.51
C LEU A 151 5.56 7.34 -15.17
N MET A 152 6.44 7.59 -14.19
CA MET A 152 6.74 8.92 -13.65
C MET A 152 8.17 9.41 -13.96
N ASN A 153 9.03 8.51 -14.42
CA ASN A 153 10.45 8.78 -14.62
C ASN A 153 10.84 8.63 -16.09
N GLY A 154 10.83 9.73 -16.83
CA GLY A 154 11.18 9.75 -18.23
C GLY A 154 10.06 9.23 -19.14
N ASN A 155 8.81 9.38 -18.74
CA ASN A 155 7.68 8.98 -19.56
C ASN A 155 7.49 9.97 -20.74
N THR A 156 7.50 9.43 -21.95
CA THR A 156 7.33 10.18 -23.21
C THR A 156 5.98 9.91 -23.88
N ASP A 157 5.08 9.20 -23.22
CA ASP A 157 3.73 8.96 -23.73
C ASP A 157 2.95 10.28 -23.86
N GLY A 158 2.10 10.39 -24.88
CA GLY A 158 1.43 11.62 -25.21
C GLY A 158 0.57 12.23 -24.10
N TYR A 159 0.08 11.42 -23.14
CA TYR A 159 -0.63 11.96 -21.98
C TYR A 159 0.34 12.62 -20.98
N ALA A 160 1.56 12.09 -20.83
CA ALA A 160 2.56 12.65 -19.94
C ALA A 160 3.05 14.02 -20.45
N GLU A 161 3.11 14.19 -21.74
CA GLU A 161 3.45 15.48 -22.37
C GLU A 161 2.35 16.53 -22.21
N LYS A 162 1.10 16.10 -22.20
CA LYS A 162 -0.08 16.97 -22.03
C LYS A 162 -0.37 17.31 -20.56
N LEU A 163 0.24 16.58 -19.62
CA LEU A 163 0.07 16.86 -18.19
C LEU A 163 0.95 18.04 -17.79
N VAL A 164 0.40 19.23 -17.93
CA VAL A 164 1.08 20.51 -17.67
C VAL A 164 0.32 21.32 -16.63
N ASP A 165 1.01 22.29 -16.02
CA ASP A 165 0.38 23.31 -15.19
C ASP A 165 -0.28 24.40 -16.07
N ASP A 166 -0.86 25.42 -15.44
CA ASP A 166 -1.48 26.57 -16.08
C ASP A 166 -0.52 27.46 -16.88
N LYS A 167 0.80 27.29 -16.65
CA LYS A 167 1.88 28.00 -17.37
C LYS A 167 2.51 27.15 -18.48
N GLY A 168 2.02 25.93 -18.69
CA GLY A 168 2.55 24.99 -19.68
C GLY A 168 3.78 24.20 -19.24
N ASN A 169 4.17 24.26 -17.97
CA ASN A 169 5.28 23.46 -17.45
C ASN A 169 4.85 22.00 -17.25
N ARG A 170 5.70 21.06 -17.68
CA ARG A 170 5.42 19.63 -17.49
C ARG A 170 5.42 19.26 -16.02
N LEU A 171 4.43 18.46 -15.62
CA LEU A 171 4.28 17.98 -14.25
C LEU A 171 4.92 16.60 -14.00
N LEU A 172 5.32 15.89 -15.08
CA LEU A 172 6.08 14.65 -15.02
C LEU A 172 7.48 14.83 -15.60
N ALA A 173 8.46 14.09 -15.05
CA ALA A 173 9.84 14.16 -15.54
C ALA A 173 9.93 13.72 -17.01
N ALA A 174 10.52 14.57 -17.86
CA ALA A 174 10.70 14.29 -19.28
C ALA A 174 11.87 13.32 -19.56
N ALA A 175 12.90 13.34 -18.71
CA ALA A 175 14.08 12.52 -18.83
C ALA A 175 14.12 11.45 -17.74
N TYR A 176 14.62 10.27 -18.10
CA TYR A 176 14.89 9.22 -17.15
C TYR A 176 16.06 9.60 -16.24
N ASP A 177 15.89 9.40 -14.93
CA ASP A 177 16.92 9.59 -13.91
C ASP A 177 17.08 8.31 -13.07
N GLU A 178 18.20 7.61 -13.27
CA GLU A 178 18.54 6.38 -12.53
C GLU A 178 18.69 6.62 -11.02
N LYS A 179 19.07 7.83 -10.60
CA LYS A 179 19.24 8.17 -9.18
C LYS A 179 17.94 8.04 -8.38
N LYS A 180 16.78 8.15 -9.04
CA LYS A 180 15.49 7.92 -8.37
C LYS A 180 15.37 6.49 -7.85
N TRP A 181 15.82 5.50 -8.61
CA TRP A 181 15.87 4.10 -8.15
C TRP A 181 16.83 3.90 -6.99
N ALA A 182 18.01 4.51 -7.05
CA ALA A 182 18.97 4.46 -5.95
C ALA A 182 18.40 5.08 -4.66
N ARG A 183 17.69 6.21 -4.76
CA ARG A 183 17.00 6.85 -3.63
C ARG A 183 15.89 5.96 -3.06
N ALA A 184 15.10 5.34 -3.90
CA ALA A 184 14.05 4.40 -3.49
C ALA A 184 14.63 3.18 -2.78
N ALA A 185 15.70 2.60 -3.31
CA ALA A 185 16.41 1.48 -2.71
C ALA A 185 17.01 1.85 -1.34
N ALA A 186 17.64 3.00 -1.23
CA ALA A 186 18.17 3.49 0.04
C ALA A 186 17.06 3.69 1.08
N ALA A 187 15.92 4.26 0.68
CA ALA A 187 14.77 4.44 1.58
C ALA A 187 14.15 3.11 2.03
N ALA A 188 14.11 2.10 1.16
CA ALA A 188 13.68 0.76 1.54
C ALA A 188 14.68 0.10 2.51
N LYS A 189 15.97 0.32 2.28
CA LYS A 189 17.02 -0.16 3.18
C LYS A 189 16.90 0.45 4.58
N ASP A 190 16.53 1.71 4.72
CA ASP A 190 16.31 2.35 6.02
C ASP A 190 15.24 1.61 6.85
N VAL A 191 14.21 1.03 6.22
CA VAL A 191 13.19 0.20 6.91
C VAL A 191 13.79 -1.13 7.35
N ILE A 192 14.59 -1.78 6.50
CA ILE A 192 15.27 -3.04 6.82
C ILE A 192 16.26 -2.85 7.97
N ASP A 193 17.00 -1.75 7.95
CA ASP A 193 18.02 -1.44 8.96
C ASP A 193 17.44 -1.12 10.35
N LEU A 194 16.14 -0.85 10.46
CA LEU A 194 15.45 -0.77 11.75
C LEU A 194 15.50 -2.09 12.52
N LYS A 195 15.63 -3.23 11.82
CA LYS A 195 15.60 -4.60 12.40
C LYS A 195 14.40 -4.84 13.32
N ALA A 196 13.31 -4.15 13.04
CA ALA A 196 12.06 -4.21 13.83
C ALA A 196 11.07 -5.25 13.30
N TYR A 197 11.29 -5.72 12.08
CA TYR A 197 10.38 -6.61 11.35
C TYR A 197 11.13 -7.86 10.91
N ASN A 198 10.42 -8.99 10.88
CA ASN A 198 10.96 -10.28 10.45
C ASN A 198 9.86 -11.06 9.73
N LEU A 199 10.23 -12.00 8.90
CA LEU A 199 9.27 -12.96 8.37
C LEU A 199 8.72 -13.81 9.52
N TYR A 200 7.42 -14.04 9.50
CA TYR A 200 6.78 -14.96 10.44
C TYR A 200 7.10 -16.41 10.04
N VAL A 201 7.49 -17.20 11.01
CA VAL A 201 7.85 -18.61 10.81
C VAL A 201 7.10 -19.46 11.81
N ALA A 202 6.21 -20.31 11.30
CA ALA A 202 5.65 -21.42 12.04
C ALA A 202 6.54 -22.66 11.84
N TYR A 203 7.02 -23.25 12.94
CA TYR A 203 7.78 -24.48 12.87
C TYR A 203 6.86 -25.69 12.75
N LYS A 204 7.33 -26.74 12.08
CA LYS A 204 6.60 -28.01 12.00
C LYS A 204 6.32 -28.54 13.39
N ARG A 205 5.08 -28.94 13.63
CA ARG A 205 4.67 -29.60 14.87
C ARG A 205 4.97 -31.08 14.74
N THR A 206 5.40 -31.70 15.84
CA THR A 206 5.67 -33.14 15.91
C THR A 206 4.40 -33.96 16.10
N GLU A 207 3.32 -33.34 16.55
CA GLU A 207 2.00 -33.96 16.71
C GLU A 207 0.99 -33.30 15.79
N GLY A 208 0.18 -34.13 15.11
CA GLY A 208 -0.70 -33.71 14.05
C GLY A 208 -1.74 -32.69 14.50
N PHE A 209 -1.80 -31.59 13.79
CA PHE A 209 -2.91 -30.66 13.84
C PHE A 209 -3.74 -30.89 12.56
N ASP A 210 -4.86 -31.55 12.75
CA ASP A 210 -5.81 -31.87 11.66
C ASP A 210 -6.42 -30.58 11.09
N GLY A 211 -5.81 -29.98 10.13
CA GLY A 211 -6.40 -28.78 9.51
C GLY A 211 -5.50 -28.07 8.53
N TYR A 212 -4.23 -28.35 8.54
CA TYR A 212 -3.32 -27.73 7.58
C TYR A 212 -2.80 -28.76 6.58
N PRO A 213 -2.88 -28.50 5.28
CA PRO A 213 -2.28 -29.37 4.30
C PRO A 213 -0.78 -29.49 4.58
N VAL A 214 -0.30 -30.74 4.66
CA VAL A 214 1.13 -30.98 4.72
C VAL A 214 1.72 -30.55 3.38
N THR A 215 2.44 -29.44 3.41
CA THR A 215 3.19 -29.02 2.23
C THR A 215 4.41 -29.90 2.14
N LEU A 216 4.32 -30.94 1.34
CA LEU A 216 5.50 -31.67 0.92
C LEU A 216 6.23 -30.80 -0.11
N PRO A 217 7.55 -30.60 0.04
CA PRO A 217 8.32 -30.00 -1.02
C PRO A 217 8.13 -30.83 -2.29
N PRO A 218 7.83 -30.22 -3.43
CA PRO A 218 7.49 -30.95 -4.64
C PRO A 218 8.63 -31.77 -5.22
N TYR A 219 9.84 -31.36 -4.97
CA TYR A 219 11.06 -32.15 -5.24
C TYR A 219 12.21 -31.59 -4.44
N ASP A 220 13.20 -32.44 -4.23
CA ASP A 220 14.42 -32.10 -3.55
C ASP A 220 15.39 -31.44 -4.56
N ASP A 221 15.64 -30.14 -4.39
CA ASP A 221 16.70 -29.44 -5.11
C ASP A 221 18.09 -29.71 -4.49
N GLY A 222 18.13 -30.63 -3.55
CA GLY A 222 19.35 -31.08 -2.87
C GLY A 222 19.88 -30.13 -1.80
N ASN A 223 19.34 -28.93 -1.67
CA ASN A 223 19.91 -27.90 -0.80
C ASN A 223 18.92 -27.20 0.12
N PHE A 224 17.80 -26.76 -0.40
CA PHE A 224 16.89 -25.89 0.35
C PHE A 224 15.89 -26.68 1.21
N SER A 225 15.45 -27.82 0.72
CA SER A 225 14.52 -28.71 1.42
C SER A 225 15.11 -29.43 2.62
N THR A 226 16.45 -29.60 2.65
CA THR A 226 17.14 -30.38 3.67
C THR A 226 17.75 -29.55 4.79
N LYS A 227 17.81 -28.24 4.64
CA LYS A 227 18.37 -27.31 5.62
C LYS A 227 17.27 -26.69 6.47
N SER A 228 17.60 -26.39 7.72
CA SER A 228 16.73 -25.65 8.62
C SER A 228 16.67 -24.17 8.25
N TRP A 229 15.60 -23.51 8.63
CA TRP A 229 15.41 -22.07 8.45
C TRP A 229 16.56 -21.29 9.16
N PRO A 230 17.06 -20.20 8.58
CA PRO A 230 16.63 -19.53 7.33
C PRO A 230 17.32 -20.05 6.05
N ASN A 231 18.16 -21.05 6.13
CA ASN A 231 18.90 -21.58 4.98
C ASN A 231 18.11 -22.62 4.17
N GLY A 232 16.94 -22.99 4.63
CA GLY A 232 16.01 -23.90 4.01
C GLY A 232 14.68 -23.95 4.75
N TYR A 233 13.84 -24.93 4.43
CA TYR A 233 12.49 -25.07 4.98
C TYR A 233 12.19 -26.45 5.59
N LYS A 234 13.24 -27.20 5.93
CA LYS A 234 13.10 -28.55 6.49
C LYS A 234 12.25 -28.59 7.76
N ASP A 235 12.41 -27.62 8.64
CA ASP A 235 11.85 -27.55 9.98
C ASP A 235 10.65 -26.60 10.13
N ILE A 236 10.28 -25.90 9.06
CA ILE A 236 9.15 -24.97 9.09
C ILE A 236 7.90 -25.55 8.42
N ALA A 237 6.73 -24.97 8.73
CA ALA A 237 5.46 -25.18 8.06
C ALA A 237 5.16 -23.99 7.11
N PRO A 238 5.55 -24.04 5.83
CA PRO A 238 5.48 -22.88 4.94
C PRO A 238 4.04 -22.38 4.75
N PHE A 239 3.09 -23.29 4.64
CA PHE A 239 1.67 -22.92 4.50
C PHE A 239 1.14 -22.17 5.73
N GLU A 240 1.42 -22.66 6.92
CA GLU A 240 1.02 -22.01 8.17
C GLU A 240 1.75 -20.68 8.35
N SER A 241 3.04 -20.63 8.05
CA SER A 241 3.83 -19.40 8.11
C SER A 241 3.24 -18.29 7.25
N TYR A 242 2.86 -18.62 6.01
CA TYR A 242 2.28 -17.64 5.10
C TYR A 242 0.83 -17.27 5.48
N ARG A 243 0.00 -18.26 5.77
CA ARG A 243 -1.43 -18.07 6.04
C ARG A 243 -1.68 -17.23 7.30
N SER A 244 -0.94 -17.50 8.37
CA SER A 244 -1.17 -16.88 9.68
C SER A 244 -0.93 -15.37 9.68
N VAL A 245 -0.11 -14.87 8.76
CA VAL A 245 0.12 -13.42 8.58
C VAL A 245 -1.15 -12.68 8.13
N PHE A 246 -2.04 -13.35 7.37
CA PHE A 246 -3.18 -12.72 6.70
C PHE A 246 -4.56 -13.08 7.29
N ASN A 247 -4.68 -14.18 8.01
CA ASN A 247 -5.98 -14.73 8.42
C ASN A 247 -6.47 -14.26 9.79
N GLY A 248 -5.71 -13.41 10.48
CA GLY A 248 -6.06 -12.90 11.80
C GLY A 248 -5.73 -13.83 12.99
N GLU A 249 -5.03 -14.94 12.76
CA GLU A 249 -4.53 -15.80 13.85
C GLU A 249 -3.49 -15.09 14.70
N LEU A 250 -2.68 -14.25 14.09
CA LEU A 250 -1.73 -13.39 14.79
C LEU A 250 -2.40 -12.06 15.14
N SER A 251 -2.30 -11.67 16.40
CA SER A 251 -2.72 -10.32 16.77
C SER A 251 -1.82 -9.27 16.10
N THR A 252 -2.30 -8.04 16.00
CA THR A 252 -1.58 -6.95 15.35
C THR A 252 -0.19 -6.69 15.95
N VAL A 253 -0.01 -6.92 17.25
CA VAL A 253 1.27 -6.72 17.94
C VAL A 253 2.18 -7.94 17.87
N GLU A 254 1.63 -9.11 17.59
CA GLU A 254 2.37 -10.38 17.48
C GLU A 254 2.81 -10.67 16.04
N ASN A 255 2.21 -10.01 15.06
CA ASN A 255 2.56 -10.21 13.65
C ASN A 255 3.87 -9.46 13.31
N PRO A 256 5.01 -10.18 13.17
CA PRO A 256 6.31 -9.54 12.96
C PRO A 256 6.48 -8.95 11.57
N GLU A 257 5.61 -9.28 10.61
CA GLU A 257 5.64 -8.74 9.26
C GLU A 257 4.85 -7.44 9.12
N LEU A 258 4.00 -7.13 10.09
CA LEU A 258 3.11 -5.99 10.02
C LEU A 258 3.82 -4.71 10.40
N ILE A 259 4.03 -3.83 9.43
CA ILE A 259 4.66 -2.53 9.65
C ILE A 259 3.67 -1.53 10.26
N PHE A 260 2.45 -1.48 9.73
CA PHE A 260 1.41 -0.59 10.18
C PHE A 260 0.04 -1.06 9.71
N THR A 261 -0.93 -0.96 10.59
CA THR A 261 -2.33 -1.18 10.24
C THR A 261 -3.23 -0.19 10.94
N ARG A 262 -4.26 0.23 10.24
CA ARG A 262 -5.40 0.90 10.82
C ARG A 262 -6.62 0.04 10.56
N GLY A 263 -6.95 -0.80 11.53
CA GLY A 263 -8.18 -1.56 11.49
C GLY A 263 -9.39 -0.65 11.60
N ASN A 264 -10.45 -1.02 10.93
CA ASN A 264 -11.77 -0.47 11.17
C ASN A 264 -12.67 -1.62 11.58
N ASN A 265 -13.06 -1.65 12.84
CA ASN A 265 -13.96 -2.64 13.39
C ASN A 265 -15.37 -2.08 13.61
N GLN A 266 -15.69 -0.95 12.99
CA GLN A 266 -16.99 -0.34 13.15
C GLN A 266 -18.08 -1.17 12.47
N GLY A 267 -18.89 -1.79 13.31
CA GLY A 267 -20.21 -2.27 13.01
C GLY A 267 -20.31 -3.40 12.00
N SER A 268 -21.49 -3.62 11.52
CA SER A 268 -21.91 -4.70 10.62
C SER A 268 -21.29 -4.65 9.21
N TYR A 269 -20.57 -3.61 8.87
CA TYR A 269 -19.90 -3.43 7.58
C TYR A 269 -18.40 -3.74 7.58
N GLY A 270 -17.88 -4.32 8.67
CA GLY A 270 -16.48 -4.67 8.80
C GLY A 270 -16.08 -5.98 8.12
N VAL A 271 -15.22 -6.76 8.79
CA VAL A 271 -14.67 -8.02 8.28
C VAL A 271 -15.73 -9.00 7.80
N ASN A 272 -16.90 -9.03 8.46
CA ASN A 272 -18.00 -9.92 8.08
C ASN A 272 -18.50 -9.70 6.65
N TYR A 273 -18.59 -8.43 6.21
CA TYR A 273 -18.99 -8.13 4.84
C TYR A 273 -17.92 -8.49 3.81
N MET A 274 -16.65 -8.28 4.14
CA MET A 274 -15.55 -8.67 3.26
C MET A 274 -15.56 -10.18 3.04
N VAL A 275 -15.70 -10.96 4.10
CA VAL A 275 -15.81 -12.42 4.05
C VAL A 275 -17.06 -12.84 3.27
N PHE A 276 -18.21 -12.21 3.57
CA PHE A 276 -19.48 -12.51 2.91
C PHE A 276 -19.41 -12.29 1.38
N TYR A 277 -18.80 -11.21 0.92
CA TYR A 277 -18.67 -10.92 -0.51
C TYR A 277 -17.70 -11.85 -1.24
N GLN A 278 -16.78 -12.48 -0.54
CA GLN A 278 -15.79 -13.39 -1.10
C GLN A 278 -16.25 -14.85 -1.09
N LEU A 279 -17.14 -15.22 -0.18
CA LEU A 279 -17.57 -16.61 -0.03
C LEU A 279 -18.54 -17.05 -1.12
N PRO A 280 -18.44 -18.33 -1.56
CA PRO A 280 -19.40 -18.93 -2.49
C PRO A 280 -20.81 -18.97 -1.91
N VAL A 281 -21.80 -18.69 -2.76
CA VAL A 281 -23.22 -18.75 -2.39
C VAL A 281 -23.61 -20.16 -1.90
N SER A 282 -23.10 -21.20 -2.55
CA SER A 282 -23.46 -22.60 -2.30
C SER A 282 -22.97 -23.15 -0.97
N LYS A 283 -21.87 -22.62 -0.44
CA LYS A 283 -21.22 -23.19 0.76
C LYS A 283 -21.46 -22.39 2.04
N ALA A 284 -21.57 -21.08 1.94
CA ALA A 284 -21.62 -20.23 3.12
C ALA A 284 -22.67 -19.12 3.03
N LYS A 285 -23.64 -19.24 2.10
CA LYS A 285 -24.61 -18.18 1.78
C LYS A 285 -23.92 -16.84 1.48
N GLY A 286 -22.70 -16.90 0.97
CA GLY A 286 -21.96 -15.72 0.56
C GLY A 286 -22.53 -15.08 -0.69
N ASN A 287 -21.98 -13.95 -1.10
CA ASN A 287 -22.50 -13.21 -2.26
C ASN A 287 -21.63 -13.40 -3.52
N ASN A 288 -20.42 -13.92 -3.37
CA ASN A 288 -19.47 -14.19 -4.48
C ASN A 288 -19.32 -12.99 -5.46
N THR A 289 -19.35 -11.77 -4.94
CA THR A 289 -19.27 -10.56 -5.76
C THR A 289 -17.86 -9.98 -5.84
N THR A 290 -16.99 -10.37 -4.92
CA THR A 290 -15.61 -9.91 -4.90
C THR A 290 -14.67 -11.06 -5.23
N CYS A 291 -14.08 -11.02 -6.41
CA CYS A 291 -13.12 -12.00 -6.89
C CYS A 291 -11.73 -11.40 -6.98
N VAL A 292 -10.70 -12.24 -6.90
CA VAL A 292 -9.34 -11.84 -7.20
C VAL A 292 -9.16 -11.63 -8.70
N THR A 293 -8.30 -10.70 -9.08
CA THR A 293 -7.96 -10.51 -10.49
C THR A 293 -7.10 -11.67 -10.99
N GLN A 294 -7.19 -11.96 -12.28
CA GLN A 294 -6.34 -12.97 -12.92
C GLN A 294 -4.85 -12.68 -12.68
N LYS A 295 -4.44 -11.42 -12.76
CA LYS A 295 -3.07 -10.99 -12.48
C LYS A 295 -2.62 -11.36 -11.06
N GLN A 296 -3.51 -11.30 -10.07
CA GLN A 296 -3.19 -11.71 -8.70
C GLN A 296 -3.05 -13.24 -8.61
N CYS A 297 -3.88 -14.00 -9.31
CA CYS A 297 -3.73 -15.45 -9.38
C CYS A 297 -2.39 -15.84 -10.03
N ASP A 298 -2.01 -15.13 -11.07
CA ASP A 298 -0.79 -15.39 -11.84
C ASP A 298 0.49 -14.99 -11.08
N ALA A 299 0.37 -14.20 -10.04
CA ALA A 299 1.49 -13.83 -9.17
C ALA A 299 1.93 -14.98 -8.23
N TYR A 300 1.11 -16.02 -8.08
CA TYR A 300 1.46 -17.19 -7.28
C TYR A 300 2.09 -18.27 -8.16
N TYR A 301 3.04 -18.98 -7.58
CA TYR A 301 3.69 -20.11 -8.23
C TYR A 301 2.89 -21.41 -8.04
N MET A 302 3.12 -22.35 -8.93
CA MET A 302 2.65 -23.72 -8.76
C MET A 302 3.40 -24.41 -7.61
N LYS A 303 2.92 -25.59 -7.20
CA LYS A 303 3.49 -26.38 -6.10
C LYS A 303 4.99 -26.67 -6.27
N ASP A 304 5.46 -26.74 -7.50
CA ASP A 304 6.86 -26.99 -7.86
C ASP A 304 7.72 -25.70 -7.99
N GLY A 305 7.17 -24.57 -7.60
CA GLY A 305 7.83 -23.27 -7.67
C GLY A 305 7.90 -22.65 -9.06
N LYS A 306 7.28 -23.28 -10.06
CA LYS A 306 7.22 -22.73 -11.42
C LYS A 306 6.00 -21.84 -11.60
N ASP A 307 6.06 -21.03 -12.63
CA ASP A 307 4.90 -20.26 -13.09
C ASP A 307 3.73 -21.15 -13.46
N ILE A 308 2.52 -20.63 -13.35
CA ILE A 308 1.31 -21.31 -13.81
C ILE A 308 1.45 -21.63 -15.31
N PRO A 309 1.20 -22.87 -15.75
CA PRO A 309 1.26 -23.23 -17.15
C PRO A 309 0.39 -22.34 -18.01
N GLY A 310 0.91 -21.83 -19.12
CA GLY A 310 0.17 -20.94 -20.02
C GLY A 310 -0.12 -19.55 -19.48
N LYS A 311 0.58 -19.09 -18.47
CA LYS A 311 0.46 -17.76 -17.87
C LYS A 311 0.46 -16.62 -18.89
N ASP A 312 1.28 -16.75 -19.93
CA ASP A 312 1.45 -15.73 -20.97
C ASP A 312 0.66 -16.06 -22.25
N ILE A 313 -0.16 -17.12 -22.24
CA ILE A 313 -0.95 -17.53 -23.39
C ILE A 313 -2.35 -16.92 -23.27
N GLU A 314 -2.67 -16.02 -24.16
CA GLU A 314 -3.99 -15.43 -24.31
C GLU A 314 -4.71 -16.03 -25.52
N ILE A 315 -5.97 -16.37 -25.34
CA ILE A 315 -6.83 -16.84 -26.43
C ILE A 315 -7.84 -15.75 -26.74
N GLY A 316 -7.80 -15.26 -27.97
CA GLY A 316 -8.75 -14.27 -28.45
C GLY A 316 -10.19 -14.81 -28.45
N ARG A 317 -11.13 -14.00 -28.01
CA ARG A 317 -12.54 -14.21 -28.11
C ARG A 317 -13.08 -13.53 -29.36
N GLY A 318 -14.17 -14.03 -29.91
CA GLY A 318 -14.78 -13.42 -31.10
C GLY A 318 -15.32 -12.02 -30.92
N ASP A 319 -15.38 -11.51 -29.70
CA ASP A 319 -15.78 -10.15 -29.31
C ASP A 319 -14.62 -9.15 -29.24
N GLY A 320 -13.41 -9.54 -29.64
CA GLY A 320 -12.21 -8.70 -29.59
C GLY A 320 -11.49 -8.70 -28.24
N SER A 321 -12.03 -9.41 -27.22
CA SER A 321 -11.34 -9.62 -25.96
C SER A 321 -10.47 -10.88 -26.00
N SER A 322 -9.51 -10.97 -25.10
CA SER A 322 -8.71 -12.18 -24.89
C SER A 322 -8.89 -12.72 -23.46
N GLN A 323 -8.69 -14.01 -23.31
CA GLN A 323 -8.66 -14.62 -21.98
C GLN A 323 -7.67 -15.77 -21.97
N ARG A 324 -6.97 -15.90 -20.87
CA ARG A 324 -6.18 -17.08 -20.58
C ARG A 324 -7.08 -18.23 -20.12
N VAL A 325 -6.92 -19.41 -20.69
CA VAL A 325 -7.72 -20.59 -20.37
C VAL A 325 -6.88 -21.74 -19.78
N THR A 326 -5.56 -21.59 -19.76
CA THR A 326 -4.64 -22.59 -19.19
C THR A 326 -4.26 -22.25 -17.76
N GLY A 327 -3.84 -23.22 -16.99
CA GLY A 327 -3.45 -23.06 -15.59
C GLY A 327 -4.62 -23.09 -14.60
N PHE A 328 -5.84 -23.34 -15.06
CA PHE A 328 -6.98 -23.58 -14.18
C PHE A 328 -7.24 -25.08 -14.00
N VAL A 329 -7.58 -25.44 -12.77
CA VAL A 329 -8.07 -26.78 -12.45
C VAL A 329 -9.48 -26.94 -13.04
N THR A 330 -9.74 -28.01 -13.72
CA THR A 330 -11.07 -28.33 -14.21
C THR A 330 -11.88 -29.10 -13.17
N ALA A 331 -13.19 -29.15 -13.30
CA ALA A 331 -14.06 -29.88 -12.35
C ALA A 331 -13.80 -31.39 -12.30
N SER A 332 -13.02 -31.90 -13.24
CA SER A 332 -12.63 -33.32 -13.34
C SER A 332 -11.24 -33.59 -12.75
N ASP A 333 -10.51 -32.57 -12.37
CA ASP A 333 -9.18 -32.69 -11.72
C ASP A 333 -9.32 -32.57 -10.20
#